data_0bded2aefe13bffcc3071483792c1463
#
_entry.id   0bded2aefe13bffcc3071483792c1463
#
_cell.length_a   1.000
_cell.length_b   1.000
_cell.length_c   1.000
_cell.angle_alpha   90.00
_cell.angle_beta   90.00
_cell.angle_gamma   90.00
#
_symmetry.space_group_name_H-M   'P 1'
#
loop_
_entity.id
_entity.type
_entity.pdbx_description
1 polymer ?
#
loop_
_entity_poly.entity_id
_entity_poly.type
_entity_poly.pdbx_seq_one_letter_code
_entity_poly.pdbx_strand_id
1 'polypeptide(L)'
;MSNSIRFKLSFMMFLEFFVWGAWFVTLGTFLGSNLGASGLQIANVFSTQSWGAIIAPFIIGMIADRYFNAERILGILHLIGAFLMYQMATSTGFTEFYPYVLGYMILYMPTLSLVNSVSFRQMKNPEKEFSNIRVFGTIGWIVAGLSISYLFKWDSSQGIQDGLLQNTFFLGAGASLILGLFSFILPKTPPIRVNKNEKASISKMLGLDAISMLKDKNYLIFFISSVLICIPLAFYYQYANPFLAEIGLENPTGKMTIGQISEALCLLLLPVFFARFGFKKTILVGMLAWVVRYLLFAYGDAGELTFMLIIGIALHGICFDFFFVAGQIYTDKKAGVENKSAAQGLITLATYGVGQLIGFWVAGYVDDYYSPVKDSSIALFWNNLWIVPAIIAAIVFLFYMLFFKNEKIETANQEL
;
A
#
# COMPACT_ATOMS: atom_id res chain seq x y z
N MET A 1 16.28 -8.13 22.96
CA MET A 1 16.39 -6.68 22.64
C MET A 1 16.19 -5.87 23.91
N SER A 2 16.93 -4.73 24.12
CA SER A 2 16.71 -3.84 25.28
C SER A 2 15.44 -3.00 25.08
N ASN A 3 14.83 -2.54 26.21
CA ASN A 3 13.61 -1.71 26.15
C ASN A 3 13.84 -0.40 25.38
N SER A 4 15.04 0.21 25.51
CA SER A 4 15.40 1.43 24.79
C SER A 4 15.46 1.20 23.27
N ILE A 5 16.05 0.09 22.81
CA ILE A 5 16.07 -0.25 21.39
C ILE A 5 14.66 -0.55 20.89
N ARG A 6 13.88 -1.30 21.66
CA ARG A 6 12.49 -1.61 21.30
C ARG A 6 11.66 -0.33 21.11
N PHE A 7 11.76 0.61 22.05
CA PHE A 7 11.09 1.91 21.93
C PHE A 7 11.52 2.66 20.67
N LYS A 8 12.81 2.75 20.39
CA LYS A 8 13.33 3.45 19.21
C LYS A 8 12.80 2.85 17.90
N LEU A 9 12.80 1.52 17.79
CA LEU A 9 12.29 0.83 16.59
C LEU A 9 10.78 0.97 16.45
N SER A 10 10.01 0.88 17.55
CA SER A 10 8.57 1.08 17.54
C SER A 10 8.19 2.50 17.13
N PHE A 11 8.91 3.51 17.64
CA PHE A 11 8.66 4.91 17.30
C PHE A 11 9.06 5.22 15.85
N MET A 12 10.17 4.67 15.36
CA MET A 12 10.55 4.72 13.95
C MET A 12 9.44 4.13 13.07
N MET A 13 8.95 2.95 13.40
CA MET A 13 7.90 2.26 12.65
C MET A 13 6.58 3.04 12.66
N PHE A 14 6.23 3.61 13.83
CA PHE A 14 5.08 4.50 13.97
C PHE A 14 5.19 5.71 13.04
N LEU A 15 6.30 6.44 13.09
CA LEU A 15 6.49 7.64 12.28
C LEU A 15 6.52 7.32 10.79
N GLU A 16 7.17 6.22 10.37
CA GLU A 16 7.23 5.79 8.97
C GLU A 16 5.84 5.71 8.34
N PHE A 17 4.94 5.01 9.00
CA PHE A 17 3.59 4.81 8.47
C PHE A 17 2.64 5.97 8.80
N PHE A 18 2.91 6.74 9.84
CA PHE A 18 2.22 8.00 10.09
C PHE A 18 2.47 9.00 8.96
N VAL A 19 3.72 9.14 8.52
CA VAL A 19 4.08 10.00 7.36
C VAL A 19 3.26 9.62 6.14
N TRP A 20 3.15 8.34 5.82
CA TRP A 20 2.40 7.89 4.64
C TRP A 20 0.89 8.08 4.83
N GLY A 21 0.35 7.67 5.98
CA GLY A 21 -1.07 7.80 6.32
C GLY A 21 -1.55 9.25 6.42
N ALA A 22 -0.64 10.20 6.71
CA ALA A 22 -0.97 11.61 6.87
C ALA A 22 -1.47 12.29 5.60
N TRP A 23 -1.19 11.78 4.40
CA TRP A 23 -1.54 12.45 3.14
C TRP A 23 -2.08 11.50 2.05
N PHE A 24 -1.62 10.26 2.03
CA PHE A 24 -1.91 9.35 0.91
C PHE A 24 -3.39 8.99 0.79
N VAL A 25 -4.10 8.84 1.91
CA VAL A 25 -5.53 8.51 1.92
C VAL A 25 -6.36 9.65 1.33
N THR A 26 -6.01 10.90 1.62
CA THR A 26 -6.71 12.10 1.16
C THR A 26 -6.20 12.62 -0.19
N LEU A 27 -5.17 12.00 -0.75
CA LEU A 27 -4.50 12.48 -1.97
C LEU A 27 -5.46 12.62 -3.15
N GLY A 28 -6.32 11.63 -3.39
CA GLY A 28 -7.31 11.70 -4.48
C GLY A 28 -8.26 12.87 -4.33
N THR A 29 -8.78 13.10 -3.11
CA THR A 29 -9.67 14.23 -2.80
C THR A 29 -8.92 15.56 -2.97
N PHE A 30 -7.70 15.67 -2.47
CA PHE A 30 -6.87 16.87 -2.66
C PHE A 30 -6.63 17.18 -4.15
N LEU A 31 -6.26 16.18 -4.94
CA LEU A 31 -6.01 16.37 -6.37
C LEU A 31 -7.26 16.87 -7.12
N GLY A 32 -8.42 16.30 -6.83
CA GLY A 32 -9.68 16.72 -7.44
C GLY A 32 -10.14 18.08 -6.94
N SER A 33 -10.22 18.28 -5.62
CA SER A 33 -10.82 19.49 -5.03
C SER A 33 -9.89 20.71 -5.01
N ASN A 34 -8.59 20.51 -4.69
CA ASN A 34 -7.67 21.64 -4.55
C ASN A 34 -6.96 21.99 -5.87
N LEU A 35 -6.62 20.98 -6.69
CA LEU A 35 -5.86 21.19 -7.92
C LEU A 35 -6.68 21.05 -9.20
N GLY A 36 -7.97 20.64 -9.11
CA GLY A 36 -8.83 20.41 -10.28
C GLY A 36 -8.27 19.38 -11.25
N ALA A 37 -7.57 18.35 -10.74
CA ALA A 37 -6.91 17.37 -11.57
C ALA A 37 -7.92 16.44 -12.26
N SER A 38 -7.67 16.12 -13.55
CA SER A 38 -8.43 15.11 -14.29
C SER A 38 -8.11 13.71 -13.78
N GLY A 39 -8.94 12.71 -14.15
CA GLY A 39 -8.73 11.31 -13.80
C GLY A 39 -7.37 10.78 -14.20
N LEU A 40 -6.89 11.11 -15.41
CA LEU A 40 -5.55 10.75 -15.87
C LEU A 40 -4.44 11.48 -15.11
N GLN A 41 -4.65 12.71 -14.68
CA GLN A 41 -3.69 13.42 -13.84
C GLN A 41 -3.60 12.78 -12.44
N ILE A 42 -4.73 12.39 -11.85
CA ILE A 42 -4.80 11.64 -10.59
C ILE A 42 -4.05 10.30 -10.76
N ALA A 43 -4.31 9.58 -11.85
CA ALA A 43 -3.62 8.34 -12.17
C ALA A 43 -2.09 8.49 -12.26
N ASN A 44 -1.62 9.55 -12.91
CA ASN A 44 -0.19 9.85 -13.00
C ASN A 44 0.44 10.09 -11.62
N VAL A 45 -0.25 10.80 -10.72
CA VAL A 45 0.24 11.03 -9.35
C VAL A 45 0.29 9.71 -8.57
N PHE A 46 -0.76 8.90 -8.57
CA PHE A 46 -0.74 7.61 -7.87
C PHE A 46 0.28 6.63 -8.48
N SER A 47 0.49 6.67 -9.80
CA SER A 47 1.49 5.83 -10.47
C SER A 47 2.93 6.10 -10.01
N THR A 48 3.20 7.25 -9.39
CA THR A 48 4.52 7.56 -8.81
C THR A 48 4.92 6.57 -7.72
N GLN A 49 3.94 6.00 -6.99
CA GLN A 49 4.16 4.90 -6.04
C GLN A 49 4.73 3.67 -6.75
N SER A 50 4.17 3.30 -7.90
CA SER A 50 4.65 2.16 -8.68
C SER A 50 6.05 2.41 -9.24
N TRP A 51 6.33 3.61 -9.74
CA TRP A 51 7.68 3.98 -10.16
C TRP A 51 8.67 3.93 -9.00
N GLY A 52 8.29 4.45 -7.83
CA GLY A 52 9.09 4.35 -6.61
C GLY A 52 9.37 2.90 -6.23
N ALA A 53 8.37 2.01 -6.27
CA ALA A 53 8.51 0.59 -5.94
C ALA A 53 9.42 -0.16 -6.93
N ILE A 54 9.39 0.19 -8.23
CA ILE A 54 10.28 -0.37 -9.25
C ILE A 54 11.73 0.08 -9.04
N ILE A 55 11.93 1.35 -8.65
CA ILE A 55 13.26 1.96 -8.49
C ILE A 55 13.87 1.63 -7.12
N ALA A 56 13.06 1.42 -6.09
CA ALA A 56 13.51 1.20 -4.70
C ALA A 56 14.61 0.12 -4.55
N PRO A 57 14.51 -1.07 -5.17
CA PRO A 57 15.54 -2.11 -5.04
C PRO A 57 16.92 -1.65 -5.54
N PHE A 58 16.96 -0.77 -6.55
CA PHE A 58 18.23 -0.23 -7.07
C PHE A 58 18.87 0.72 -6.07
N ILE A 59 18.08 1.60 -5.42
CA ILE A 59 18.59 2.52 -4.42
C ILE A 59 19.14 1.74 -3.23
N ILE A 60 18.40 0.74 -2.74
CA ILE A 60 18.83 -0.08 -1.61
C ILE A 60 20.05 -0.91 -1.96
N GLY A 61 19.97 -1.73 -3.01
CA GLY A 61 21.02 -2.67 -3.36
C GLY A 61 22.32 -2.00 -3.83
N MET A 62 22.26 -0.82 -4.46
CA MET A 62 23.45 -0.12 -4.94
C MET A 62 24.05 0.81 -3.89
N ILE A 63 23.26 1.40 -3.01
CA ILE A 63 23.70 2.46 -2.10
C ILE A 63 23.71 1.98 -0.66
N ALA A 64 22.55 1.56 -0.14
CA ALA A 64 22.39 1.24 1.29
C ALA A 64 23.19 0.00 1.70
N ASP A 65 23.10 -1.07 0.90
CA ASP A 65 23.75 -2.35 1.26
C ASP A 65 25.26 -2.34 1.11
N ARG A 66 25.83 -1.34 0.43
CA ARG A 66 27.26 -1.32 0.08
C ARG A 66 28.07 -0.25 0.78
N TYR A 67 27.53 0.95 0.94
CA TYR A 67 28.35 2.12 1.28
C TYR A 67 27.97 2.82 2.56
N PHE A 68 26.72 2.72 3.00
CA PHE A 68 26.23 3.54 4.09
C PHE A 68 25.44 2.72 5.11
N ASN A 69 25.38 3.23 6.33
CA ASN A 69 24.51 2.67 7.34
C ASN A 69 23.04 2.92 7.00
N ALA A 70 22.19 1.90 7.14
CA ALA A 70 20.78 1.98 6.76
C ALA A 70 20.01 3.09 7.51
N GLU A 71 20.28 3.29 8.81
CA GLU A 71 19.67 4.35 9.61
C GLU A 71 20.04 5.76 9.12
N ARG A 72 21.26 5.95 8.58
CA ARG A 72 21.69 7.26 8.07
C ARG A 72 21.02 7.58 6.74
N ILE A 73 20.91 6.59 5.86
CA ILE A 73 20.19 6.76 4.58
C ILE A 73 18.74 7.04 4.85
N LEU A 74 18.09 6.28 5.75
CA LEU A 74 16.73 6.53 6.19
C LEU A 74 16.56 8.00 6.61
N GLY A 75 17.47 8.51 7.46
CA GLY A 75 17.46 9.90 7.90
C GLY A 75 17.54 10.90 6.76
N ILE A 76 18.48 10.73 5.84
CA ILE A 76 18.68 11.62 4.69
C ILE A 76 17.47 11.59 3.76
N LEU A 77 16.92 10.41 3.45
CA LEU A 77 15.76 10.28 2.57
C LEU A 77 14.53 10.98 3.17
N HIS A 78 14.31 10.87 4.48
CA HIS A 78 13.21 11.57 5.15
C HIS A 78 13.41 13.08 5.26
N LEU A 79 14.64 13.57 5.43
CA LEU A 79 14.92 15.01 5.43
C LEU A 79 14.65 15.62 4.05
N ILE A 80 15.10 14.97 2.98
CA ILE A 80 14.79 15.41 1.60
C ILE A 80 13.29 15.25 1.34
N GLY A 81 12.68 14.14 1.79
CA GLY A 81 11.25 13.90 1.69
C GLY A 81 10.42 14.98 2.39
N ALA A 82 10.83 15.45 3.56
CA ALA A 82 10.15 16.54 4.27
C ALA A 82 10.14 17.83 3.45
N PHE A 83 11.27 18.18 2.80
CA PHE A 83 11.34 19.32 1.88
C PHE A 83 10.41 19.14 0.67
N LEU A 84 10.41 17.97 0.04
CA LEU A 84 9.52 17.71 -1.11
C LEU A 84 8.04 17.77 -0.72
N MET A 85 7.68 17.22 0.46
CA MET A 85 6.30 17.33 0.96
C MET A 85 5.89 18.79 1.27
N TYR A 86 6.81 19.59 1.77
CA TYR A 86 6.58 21.03 1.93
C TYR A 86 6.27 21.71 0.58
N GLN A 87 7.03 21.37 -0.47
CA GLN A 87 6.77 21.88 -1.83
C GLN A 87 5.44 21.37 -2.38
N MET A 88 5.07 20.09 -2.11
CA MET A 88 3.75 19.57 -2.45
C MET A 88 2.63 20.35 -1.77
N ALA A 89 2.79 20.70 -0.49
CA ALA A 89 1.82 21.49 0.27
C ALA A 89 1.61 22.92 -0.28
N THR A 90 2.65 23.51 -0.87
CA THR A 90 2.62 24.89 -1.39
C THR A 90 2.32 24.97 -2.88
N SER A 91 2.23 23.83 -3.57
CA SER A 91 1.92 23.79 -5.01
C SER A 91 0.48 24.24 -5.28
N THR A 92 0.32 25.07 -6.29
CA THR A 92 -0.96 25.68 -6.67
C THR A 92 -1.61 25.02 -7.89
N GLY A 93 -0.92 24.09 -8.55
CA GLY A 93 -1.40 23.38 -9.72
C GLY A 93 -0.70 22.05 -9.94
N PHE A 94 -1.32 21.21 -10.78
CA PHE A 94 -0.81 19.86 -11.09
C PHE A 94 0.63 19.85 -11.61
N THR A 95 0.96 20.74 -12.53
CA THR A 95 2.29 20.80 -13.18
C THR A 95 3.41 21.07 -12.18
N GLU A 96 3.12 21.86 -11.14
CA GLU A 96 4.06 22.15 -10.06
C GLU A 96 4.11 21.00 -9.06
N PHE A 97 2.99 20.39 -8.72
CA PHE A 97 2.86 19.32 -7.74
C PHE A 97 3.54 18.01 -8.20
N TYR A 98 3.35 17.65 -9.49
CA TYR A 98 3.75 16.34 -10.01
C TYR A 98 5.24 16.00 -9.84
N PRO A 99 6.21 16.86 -10.18
CA PRO A 99 7.62 16.54 -10.00
C PRO A 99 8.01 16.33 -8.53
N TYR A 100 7.37 17.03 -7.59
CA TYR A 100 7.65 16.86 -6.17
C TYR A 100 7.12 15.54 -5.64
N VAL A 101 5.90 15.13 -6.00
CA VAL A 101 5.37 13.84 -5.59
C VAL A 101 6.13 12.68 -6.22
N LEU A 102 6.56 12.79 -7.47
CA LEU A 102 7.40 11.78 -8.12
C LEU A 102 8.74 11.63 -7.40
N GLY A 103 9.43 12.75 -7.15
CA GLY A 103 10.69 12.74 -6.40
C GLY A 103 10.50 12.18 -5.00
N TYR A 104 9.42 12.58 -4.31
CA TYR A 104 9.09 12.07 -2.99
C TYR A 104 8.90 10.54 -2.99
N MET A 105 8.09 10.01 -3.90
CA MET A 105 7.81 8.56 -3.95
C MET A 105 9.05 7.72 -4.30
N ILE A 106 9.93 8.23 -5.18
CA ILE A 106 11.21 7.57 -5.48
C ILE A 106 12.08 7.47 -4.22
N LEU A 107 12.06 8.47 -3.33
CA LEU A 107 12.83 8.48 -2.10
C LEU A 107 12.14 7.75 -0.95
N TYR A 108 10.80 7.77 -0.90
CA TYR A 108 10.02 7.16 0.17
C TYR A 108 9.91 5.63 0.04
N MET A 109 9.68 5.08 -1.15
CA MET A 109 9.51 3.62 -1.31
C MET A 109 10.70 2.80 -0.78
N PRO A 110 11.96 3.20 -0.96
CA PRO A 110 13.10 2.53 -0.35
C PRO A 110 13.07 2.53 1.18
N THR A 111 12.49 3.55 1.84
CA THR A 111 12.50 3.66 3.30
C THR A 111 11.72 2.53 3.96
N LEU A 112 10.68 1.99 3.32
CA LEU A 112 9.93 0.83 3.78
C LEU A 112 10.80 -0.42 3.98
N SER A 113 11.77 -0.63 3.12
CA SER A 113 12.74 -1.72 3.26
C SER A 113 13.84 -1.38 4.29
N LEU A 114 14.24 -0.10 4.37
CA LEU A 114 15.26 0.34 5.33
C LEU A 114 14.78 0.20 6.78
N VAL A 115 13.53 0.60 7.10
CA VAL A 115 13.01 0.43 8.47
C VAL A 115 12.92 -1.04 8.89
N ASN A 116 12.60 -1.93 7.94
CA ASN A 116 12.64 -3.37 8.18
C ASN A 116 14.08 -3.85 8.41
N SER A 117 15.03 -3.44 7.60
CA SER A 117 16.45 -3.79 7.72
C SER A 117 17.03 -3.32 9.05
N VAL A 118 16.77 -2.05 9.44
CA VAL A 118 17.19 -1.50 10.74
C VAL A 118 16.59 -2.31 11.88
N SER A 119 15.31 -2.72 11.77
CA SER A 119 14.64 -3.50 12.81
C SER A 119 15.21 -4.91 12.93
N PHE A 120 15.35 -5.64 11.83
CA PHE A 120 15.83 -7.03 11.84
C PHE A 120 17.25 -7.17 12.40
N ARG A 121 18.11 -6.20 12.12
CA ARG A 121 19.50 -6.20 12.62
C ARG A 121 19.62 -6.11 14.14
N GLN A 122 18.60 -5.61 14.82
CA GLN A 122 18.57 -5.45 16.28
C GLN A 122 17.86 -6.60 16.99
N MET A 123 17.28 -7.54 16.25
CA MET A 123 16.50 -8.66 16.78
C MET A 123 17.32 -9.92 16.86
N LYS A 124 17.20 -10.66 17.98
CA LYS A 124 17.77 -12.00 18.13
C LYS A 124 16.89 -13.06 17.47
N ASN A 125 15.57 -12.86 17.52
CA ASN A 125 14.58 -13.74 16.91
C ASN A 125 13.53 -12.88 16.16
N PRO A 126 13.80 -12.54 14.87
CA PRO A 126 12.91 -11.71 14.08
C PRO A 126 11.47 -12.24 14.00
N GLU A 127 11.28 -13.56 13.90
CA GLU A 127 9.95 -14.18 13.79
C GLU A 127 9.04 -13.89 15.00
N LYS A 128 9.63 -13.79 16.20
CA LYS A 128 8.89 -13.51 17.44
C LYS A 128 8.84 -12.03 17.82
N GLU A 129 9.86 -11.26 17.41
CA GLU A 129 10.04 -9.88 17.88
C GLU A 129 9.51 -8.84 16.89
N PHE A 130 9.52 -9.14 15.58
CA PHE A 130 9.20 -8.15 14.54
C PHE A 130 7.74 -7.69 14.56
N SER A 131 6.80 -8.61 14.74
CA SER A 131 5.36 -8.28 14.79
C SER A 131 5.03 -7.22 15.85
N ASN A 132 5.71 -7.29 17.01
CA ASN A 132 5.56 -6.33 18.11
C ASN A 132 6.09 -4.91 17.78
N ILE A 133 6.96 -4.79 16.79
CA ILE A 133 7.46 -3.51 16.30
C ILE A 133 6.59 -3.05 15.12
N ARG A 134 6.28 -3.97 14.20
CA ARG A 134 5.53 -3.66 12.98
C ARG A 134 4.11 -3.14 13.24
N VAL A 135 3.47 -3.61 14.30
CA VAL A 135 2.13 -3.14 14.70
C VAL A 135 2.07 -1.63 14.95
N PHE A 136 3.18 -1.00 15.40
CA PHE A 136 3.23 0.44 15.57
C PHE A 136 3.12 1.20 14.25
N GLY A 137 3.48 0.58 13.12
CA GLY A 137 3.23 1.14 11.80
C GLY A 137 1.72 1.26 11.52
N THR A 138 0.95 0.21 11.75
CA THR A 138 -0.51 0.26 11.61
C THR A 138 -1.14 1.29 12.54
N ILE A 139 -0.66 1.38 13.79
CA ILE A 139 -1.10 2.40 14.74
C ILE A 139 -0.78 3.81 14.21
N GLY A 140 0.43 4.03 13.65
CA GLY A 140 0.81 5.32 13.07
C GLY A 140 -0.12 5.76 11.93
N TRP A 141 -0.44 4.85 11.03
CA TRP A 141 -1.40 5.11 9.95
C TRP A 141 -2.80 5.47 10.48
N ILE A 142 -3.31 4.69 11.44
CA ILE A 142 -4.63 4.94 12.05
C ILE A 142 -4.64 6.31 12.76
N VAL A 143 -3.62 6.62 13.55
CA VAL A 143 -3.52 7.90 14.26
C VAL A 143 -3.48 9.07 13.29
N ALA A 144 -2.78 8.94 12.15
CA ALA A 144 -2.77 9.96 11.11
C ALA A 144 -4.18 10.21 10.56
N GLY A 145 -4.90 9.16 10.16
CA GLY A 145 -6.26 9.27 9.64
C GLY A 145 -7.26 9.85 10.66
N LEU A 146 -7.20 9.40 11.91
CA LEU A 146 -8.04 9.94 12.99
C LEU A 146 -7.73 11.41 13.27
N SER A 147 -6.44 11.80 13.20
CA SER A 147 -6.04 13.21 13.39
C SER A 147 -6.61 14.12 12.31
N ILE A 148 -6.58 13.70 11.04
CA ILE A 148 -7.12 14.46 9.91
C ILE A 148 -8.62 14.71 10.09
N SER A 149 -9.38 13.66 10.42
CA SER A 149 -10.85 13.73 10.49
C SER A 149 -11.37 14.35 11.79
N TYR A 150 -10.90 13.86 12.95
CA TYR A 150 -11.53 14.21 14.23
C TYR A 150 -10.82 15.33 14.99
N LEU A 151 -9.47 15.44 14.84
CA LEU A 151 -8.72 16.49 15.51
C LEU A 151 -8.70 17.78 14.69
N PHE A 152 -8.34 17.68 13.42
CA PHE A 152 -8.16 18.85 12.54
C PHE A 152 -9.36 19.14 11.66
N LYS A 153 -10.20 18.15 11.36
CA LYS A 153 -11.39 18.25 10.49
C LYS A 153 -11.10 18.74 9.08
N TRP A 154 -9.90 18.45 8.56
CA TRP A 154 -9.48 18.90 7.23
C TRP A 154 -10.23 18.21 6.10
N ASP A 155 -10.76 17.01 6.31
CA ASP A 155 -11.56 16.23 5.37
C ASP A 155 -13.09 16.40 5.57
N SER A 156 -13.51 17.36 6.42
CA SER A 156 -14.91 17.77 6.49
C SER A 156 -15.33 18.48 5.21
N SER A 157 -16.63 18.50 4.88
CA SER A 157 -17.12 19.20 3.70
C SER A 157 -16.66 20.66 3.65
N GLN A 158 -16.69 21.38 4.79
CA GLN A 158 -16.18 22.74 4.88
C GLN A 158 -14.65 22.79 4.72
N GLY A 159 -13.92 21.88 5.37
CA GLY A 159 -12.45 21.83 5.27
C GLY A 159 -11.97 21.58 3.84
N ILE A 160 -12.68 20.72 3.08
CA ILE A 160 -12.39 20.48 1.66
C ILE A 160 -12.66 21.75 0.83
N GLN A 161 -13.80 22.42 1.04
CA GLN A 161 -14.14 23.68 0.35
C GLN A 161 -13.13 24.79 0.64
N ASP A 162 -12.65 24.86 1.87
CA ASP A 162 -11.64 25.86 2.31
C ASP A 162 -10.20 25.46 1.87
N GLY A 163 -10.03 24.33 1.16
CA GLY A 163 -8.74 23.86 0.66
C GLY A 163 -7.81 23.31 1.74
N LEU A 164 -8.32 22.97 2.95
CA LEU A 164 -7.50 22.59 4.10
C LEU A 164 -6.76 21.25 3.93
N LEU A 165 -7.10 20.44 2.92
CA LEU A 165 -6.40 19.18 2.64
C LEU A 165 -4.91 19.35 2.33
N GLN A 166 -4.47 20.54 1.87
CA GLN A 166 -3.04 20.83 1.73
C GLN A 166 -2.26 20.68 3.04
N ASN A 167 -2.91 20.86 4.20
CA ASN A 167 -2.29 20.72 5.52
C ASN A 167 -1.86 19.29 5.82
N THR A 168 -2.42 18.30 5.14
CA THR A 168 -2.03 16.88 5.25
C THR A 168 -0.57 16.68 4.82
N PHE A 169 -0.10 17.43 3.82
CA PHE A 169 1.30 17.41 3.40
C PHE A 169 2.21 18.13 4.41
N PHE A 170 1.77 19.23 5.03
CA PHE A 170 2.53 19.87 6.11
C PHE A 170 2.66 18.94 7.33
N LEU A 171 1.60 18.21 7.68
CA LEU A 171 1.63 17.21 8.75
C LEU A 171 2.63 16.10 8.43
N GLY A 172 2.56 15.56 7.20
CA GLY A 172 3.49 14.56 6.71
C GLY A 172 4.94 15.07 6.66
N ALA A 173 5.16 16.30 6.20
CA ALA A 173 6.47 16.94 6.18
C ALA A 173 7.07 17.08 7.58
N GLY A 174 6.27 17.53 8.56
CA GLY A 174 6.68 17.62 9.96
C GLY A 174 7.06 16.27 10.56
N ALA A 175 6.24 15.25 10.33
CA ALA A 175 6.52 13.89 10.78
C ALA A 175 7.77 13.29 10.09
N SER A 176 7.93 13.54 8.79
CA SER A 176 9.11 13.12 8.03
C SER A 176 10.38 13.80 8.52
N LEU A 177 10.32 15.10 8.85
CA LEU A 177 11.42 15.83 9.46
C LEU A 177 11.81 15.23 10.82
N ILE A 178 10.83 14.92 11.67
CA ILE A 178 11.06 14.29 12.96
C ILE A 178 11.71 12.91 12.78
N LEU A 179 11.18 12.08 11.87
CA LEU A 179 11.77 10.76 11.59
C LEU A 179 13.17 10.88 11.00
N GLY A 180 13.38 11.84 10.10
CA GLY A 180 14.69 12.12 9.52
C GLY A 180 15.76 12.41 10.58
N LEU A 181 15.46 13.34 11.50
CA LEU A 181 16.36 13.68 12.62
C LEU A 181 16.50 12.52 13.62
N PHE A 182 15.39 11.85 13.93
CA PHE A 182 15.39 10.70 14.86
C PHE A 182 16.23 9.53 14.34
N SER A 183 16.30 9.36 13.02
CA SER A 183 17.06 8.26 12.40
C SER A 183 18.55 8.28 12.76
N PHE A 184 19.14 9.45 13.03
CA PHE A 184 20.55 9.56 13.42
C PHE A 184 20.84 9.08 14.84
N ILE A 185 19.83 8.89 15.69
CA ILE A 185 19.97 8.31 17.04
C ILE A 185 19.50 6.85 17.12
N LEU A 186 19.09 6.25 15.99
CA LEU A 186 18.81 4.83 15.89
C LEU A 186 20.07 3.98 16.09
N PRO A 187 19.91 2.69 16.45
CA PRO A 187 21.04 1.78 16.52
C PRO A 187 21.79 1.66 15.19
N LYS A 188 23.11 1.68 15.24
CA LYS A 188 23.95 1.56 14.04
C LYS A 188 23.65 0.26 13.27
N THR A 189 23.37 0.41 12.01
CA THR A 189 23.03 -0.69 11.08
C THR A 189 23.98 -0.62 9.87
N PRO A 190 25.24 -1.07 10.03
CA PRO A 190 26.24 -0.97 8.98
C PRO A 190 25.87 -1.85 7.79
N PRO A 191 26.39 -1.53 6.58
CA PRO A 191 26.14 -2.31 5.37
C PRO A 191 26.58 -3.76 5.56
N ILE A 192 25.88 -4.68 4.89
CA ILE A 192 26.31 -6.07 4.78
C ILE A 192 27.58 -6.06 3.94
N ARG A 193 28.68 -6.64 4.45
CA ARG A 193 29.90 -6.80 3.66
C ARG A 193 29.62 -7.76 2.50
N VAL A 194 29.06 -7.23 1.43
CA VAL A 194 29.04 -7.94 0.15
C VAL A 194 30.45 -7.88 -0.41
N ASN A 195 30.95 -9.00 -0.93
CA ASN A 195 32.23 -9.03 -1.61
C ASN A 195 32.24 -7.90 -2.65
N LYS A 196 33.18 -6.96 -2.54
CA LYS A 196 33.28 -5.78 -3.42
C LYS A 196 33.37 -6.13 -4.91
N ASN A 197 33.68 -7.39 -5.21
CA ASN A 197 33.82 -7.93 -6.57
C ASN A 197 32.52 -8.49 -7.15
N GLU A 198 31.46 -8.67 -6.36
CA GLU A 198 30.15 -9.05 -6.92
C GLU A 198 29.46 -7.82 -7.48
N LYS A 199 29.34 -7.76 -8.80
CA LYS A 199 28.49 -6.76 -9.47
C LYS A 199 27.05 -6.97 -9.04
N ALA A 200 26.40 -5.89 -8.61
CA ALA A 200 24.96 -5.92 -8.36
C ALA A 200 24.25 -6.32 -9.67
N SER A 201 23.59 -7.46 -9.68
CA SER A 201 22.83 -7.90 -10.83
C SER A 201 21.44 -7.28 -10.77
N ILE A 202 21.07 -6.55 -11.82
CA ILE A 202 19.72 -5.98 -11.98
C ILE A 202 18.67 -7.12 -11.91
N SER A 203 18.97 -8.27 -12.52
CA SER A 203 18.13 -9.46 -12.46
C SER A 203 17.82 -9.88 -11.03
N LYS A 204 18.84 -9.96 -10.16
CA LYS A 204 18.67 -10.32 -8.74
C LYS A 204 17.86 -9.27 -7.99
N MET A 205 18.09 -7.99 -8.25
CA MET A 205 17.39 -6.90 -7.57
C MET A 205 15.90 -6.86 -7.89
N LEU A 206 15.53 -7.15 -9.13
CA LEU A 206 14.12 -7.22 -9.57
C LEU A 206 13.49 -8.59 -9.35
N GLY A 207 14.23 -9.55 -8.79
CA GLY A 207 13.74 -10.91 -8.58
C GLY A 207 13.55 -11.71 -9.87
N LEU A 208 14.16 -11.29 -11.00
CA LEU A 208 13.98 -11.94 -12.28
C LEU A 208 14.56 -13.35 -12.34
N ASP A 209 15.46 -13.70 -11.41
CA ASP A 209 15.98 -15.06 -11.25
C ASP A 209 14.86 -16.06 -10.88
N ALA A 210 13.76 -15.57 -10.28
CA ALA A 210 12.58 -16.37 -9.97
C ALA A 210 11.59 -16.53 -11.15
N ILE A 211 11.86 -15.95 -12.33
CA ILE A 211 10.97 -16.09 -13.52
C ILE A 211 10.74 -17.56 -13.88
N SER A 212 11.71 -18.44 -13.60
CA SER A 212 11.55 -19.89 -13.81
C SER A 212 10.34 -20.49 -13.10
N MET A 213 9.87 -19.88 -12.00
CA MET A 213 8.65 -20.30 -11.29
C MET A 213 7.39 -20.19 -12.15
N LEU A 214 7.37 -19.26 -13.13
CA LEU A 214 6.25 -19.11 -14.06
C LEU A 214 6.06 -20.28 -15.01
N LYS A 215 7.02 -21.23 -15.07
CA LYS A 215 6.86 -22.51 -15.77
C LYS A 215 5.86 -23.43 -15.05
N ASP A 216 5.71 -23.27 -13.73
CA ASP A 216 4.65 -23.95 -12.98
C ASP A 216 3.29 -23.30 -13.31
N LYS A 217 2.38 -24.11 -13.85
CA LYS A 217 1.08 -23.63 -14.34
C LYS A 217 0.22 -23.00 -13.25
N ASN A 218 0.23 -23.56 -12.04
CA ASN A 218 -0.54 -23.00 -10.93
C ASN A 218 0.05 -21.68 -10.44
N TYR A 219 1.38 -21.60 -10.34
CA TYR A 219 2.04 -20.34 -9.98
C TYR A 219 1.82 -19.27 -11.04
N LEU A 220 1.84 -19.60 -12.32
CA LEU A 220 1.53 -18.67 -13.41
C LEU A 220 0.11 -18.11 -13.29
N ILE A 221 -0.88 -18.97 -13.02
CA ILE A 221 -2.29 -18.54 -12.84
C ILE A 221 -2.40 -17.60 -11.64
N PHE A 222 -1.77 -17.94 -10.52
CA PHE A 222 -1.71 -17.08 -9.34
C PHE A 222 -1.03 -15.74 -9.66
N PHE A 223 0.10 -15.76 -10.35
CA PHE A 223 0.87 -14.57 -10.73
C PHE A 223 0.05 -13.62 -11.62
N ILE A 224 -0.58 -14.14 -12.67
CA ILE A 224 -1.47 -13.36 -13.54
C ILE A 224 -2.64 -12.77 -12.74
N SER A 225 -3.26 -13.57 -11.89
CA SER A 225 -4.34 -13.10 -11.02
C SER A 225 -3.88 -11.99 -10.08
N SER A 226 -2.62 -12.06 -9.60
CA SER A 226 -2.04 -11.05 -8.71
C SER A 226 -1.80 -9.72 -9.41
N VAL A 227 -1.39 -9.74 -10.68
CA VAL A 227 -1.29 -8.54 -11.50
C VAL A 227 -2.67 -7.93 -11.76
N LEU A 228 -3.63 -8.76 -12.16
CA LEU A 228 -4.96 -8.28 -12.55
C LEU A 228 -5.79 -7.75 -11.36
N ILE A 229 -5.67 -8.33 -10.16
CA ILE A 229 -6.41 -7.86 -8.99
C ILE A 229 -5.89 -6.50 -8.48
N CYS A 230 -4.68 -6.11 -8.86
CA CYS A 230 -4.16 -4.78 -8.57
C CYS A 230 -4.90 -3.67 -9.32
N ILE A 231 -5.61 -4.01 -10.42
CA ILE A 231 -6.45 -3.04 -11.13
C ILE A 231 -7.60 -2.56 -10.24
N PRO A 232 -8.50 -3.43 -9.71
CA PRO A 232 -9.50 -2.99 -8.75
C PRO A 232 -8.89 -2.35 -7.48
N LEU A 233 -7.74 -2.83 -6.99
CA LEU A 233 -7.06 -2.19 -5.86
C LEU A 233 -6.71 -0.73 -6.13
N ALA A 234 -6.27 -0.40 -7.34
CA ALA A 234 -5.94 0.97 -7.74
C ALA A 234 -7.16 1.90 -7.67
N PHE A 235 -8.35 1.43 -8.08
CA PHE A 235 -9.59 2.19 -7.90
C PHE A 235 -9.86 2.55 -6.44
N TYR A 236 -9.61 1.62 -5.53
CA TYR A 236 -9.77 1.89 -4.11
C TYR A 236 -8.82 2.98 -3.61
N TYR A 237 -7.55 2.89 -3.96
CA TYR A 237 -6.56 3.88 -3.51
C TYR A 237 -6.83 5.28 -4.07
N GLN A 238 -7.25 5.38 -5.33
CA GLN A 238 -7.51 6.67 -5.98
C GLN A 238 -8.84 7.29 -5.55
N TYR A 239 -9.90 6.47 -5.45
CA TYR A 239 -11.27 6.97 -5.46
C TYR A 239 -12.08 6.69 -4.20
N ALA A 240 -11.64 5.84 -3.26
CA ALA A 240 -12.44 5.55 -2.07
C ALA A 240 -12.64 6.80 -1.20
N ASN A 241 -11.61 7.58 -0.94
CA ASN A 241 -11.73 8.79 -0.14
C ASN A 241 -12.52 9.92 -0.85
N PRO A 242 -12.22 10.25 -2.14
CA PRO A 242 -13.02 11.20 -2.90
C PRO A 242 -14.51 10.82 -2.96
N PHE A 243 -14.80 9.54 -3.22
CA PHE A 243 -16.16 9.03 -3.24
C PHE A 243 -16.90 9.30 -1.93
N LEU A 244 -16.31 8.85 -0.81
CA LEU A 244 -16.94 9.00 0.50
C LEU A 244 -17.16 10.48 0.88
N ALA A 245 -16.22 11.36 0.52
CA ALA A 245 -16.33 12.79 0.73
C ALA A 245 -17.42 13.42 -0.14
N GLU A 246 -17.47 13.11 -1.45
CA GLU A 246 -18.40 13.72 -2.39
C GLU A 246 -19.85 13.28 -2.19
N ILE A 247 -20.09 12.05 -1.71
CA ILE A 247 -21.44 11.61 -1.35
C ILE A 247 -21.90 12.14 0.02
N GLY A 248 -21.05 12.92 0.71
CA GLY A 248 -21.39 13.57 1.98
C GLY A 248 -21.20 12.71 3.22
N LEU A 249 -20.37 11.64 3.16
CA LEU A 249 -20.05 10.87 4.35
C LEU A 249 -19.12 11.68 5.27
N GLU A 250 -19.59 12.01 6.46
CA GLU A 250 -18.78 12.74 7.44
C GLU A 250 -17.54 11.95 7.88
N ASN A 251 -16.40 12.65 8.07
CA ASN A 251 -15.15 12.08 8.53
C ASN A 251 -14.67 10.88 7.70
N PRO A 252 -14.57 10.99 6.37
CA PRO A 252 -14.31 9.86 5.49
C PRO A 252 -12.95 9.19 5.79
N THR A 253 -11.89 9.95 6.00
CA THR A 253 -10.54 9.43 6.30
C THR A 253 -10.51 8.69 7.64
N GLY A 254 -11.17 9.24 8.67
CA GLY A 254 -11.31 8.60 9.96
C GLY A 254 -12.08 7.27 9.87
N LYS A 255 -13.19 7.23 9.10
CA LYS A 255 -13.95 5.98 8.88
C LYS A 255 -13.15 4.95 8.09
N MET A 256 -12.32 5.37 7.15
CA MET A 256 -11.44 4.46 6.41
C MET A 256 -10.44 3.73 7.32
N THR A 257 -10.12 4.23 8.52
CA THR A 257 -9.28 3.50 9.48
C THR A 257 -9.89 2.18 9.97
N ILE A 258 -11.21 1.99 9.83
CA ILE A 258 -11.89 0.71 10.07
C ILE A 258 -11.28 -0.39 9.20
N GLY A 259 -10.86 -0.05 7.98
CA GLY A 259 -10.18 -0.96 7.08
C GLY A 259 -8.85 -1.48 7.64
N GLN A 260 -8.02 -0.63 8.25
CA GLN A 260 -6.75 -1.01 8.87
C GLN A 260 -6.96 -1.82 10.15
N ILE A 261 -8.00 -1.51 10.92
CA ILE A 261 -8.39 -2.33 12.09
C ILE A 261 -8.82 -3.71 11.63
N SER A 262 -9.64 -3.78 10.57
CA SER A 262 -10.05 -5.06 9.95
C SER A 262 -8.85 -5.86 9.45
N GLU A 263 -7.88 -5.23 8.79
CA GLU A 263 -6.63 -5.86 8.34
C GLU A 263 -5.90 -6.50 9.52
N ALA A 264 -5.69 -5.78 10.61
CA ALA A 264 -5.03 -6.34 11.79
C ALA A 264 -5.77 -7.58 12.36
N LEU A 265 -7.10 -7.57 12.36
CA LEU A 265 -7.91 -8.70 12.82
C LEU A 265 -7.88 -9.87 11.83
N CYS A 266 -7.97 -9.61 10.53
CA CYS A 266 -7.94 -10.63 9.49
C CYS A 266 -6.59 -11.33 9.42
N LEU A 267 -5.50 -10.60 9.63
CA LEU A 267 -4.15 -11.17 9.70
C LEU A 267 -4.02 -12.22 10.84
N LEU A 268 -4.65 -11.96 11.99
CA LEU A 268 -4.69 -12.92 13.10
C LEU A 268 -5.54 -14.17 12.77
N LEU A 269 -6.59 -14.02 11.95
CA LEU A 269 -7.46 -15.12 11.55
C LEU A 269 -6.92 -15.94 10.37
N LEU A 270 -5.98 -15.39 9.61
CA LEU A 270 -5.45 -16.00 8.39
C LEU A 270 -4.92 -17.44 8.59
N PRO A 271 -4.14 -17.76 9.67
CA PRO A 271 -3.68 -19.13 9.92
C PRO A 271 -4.83 -20.12 10.11
N VAL A 272 -5.92 -19.72 10.77
CA VAL A 272 -7.11 -20.55 11.00
C VAL A 272 -7.81 -20.86 9.67
N PHE A 273 -7.92 -19.86 8.79
CA PHE A 273 -8.49 -20.04 7.46
C PHE A 273 -7.64 -20.97 6.59
N PHE A 274 -6.32 -20.83 6.63
CA PHE A 274 -5.42 -21.75 5.93
C PHE A 274 -5.56 -23.20 6.39
N ALA A 275 -5.59 -23.42 7.70
CA ALA A 275 -5.71 -24.76 8.26
C ALA A 275 -7.05 -25.42 7.89
N ARG A 276 -8.14 -24.64 7.86
CA ARG A 276 -9.50 -25.18 7.63
C ARG A 276 -9.87 -25.30 6.16
N PHE A 277 -9.50 -24.33 5.35
CA PHE A 277 -9.99 -24.19 3.97
C PHE A 277 -8.91 -24.39 2.90
N GLY A 278 -7.64 -24.31 3.29
CA GLY A 278 -6.51 -24.38 2.39
C GLY A 278 -6.30 -23.10 1.57
N PHE A 279 -5.20 -23.06 0.82
CA PHE A 279 -4.76 -21.86 0.13
C PHE A 279 -5.76 -21.37 -0.94
N LYS A 280 -6.19 -22.28 -1.86
CA LYS A 280 -7.09 -21.90 -2.96
C LYS A 280 -8.36 -21.20 -2.47
N LYS A 281 -9.02 -21.77 -1.45
CA LYS A 281 -10.28 -21.23 -0.94
C LYS A 281 -10.07 -19.90 -0.19
N THR A 282 -8.95 -19.74 0.53
CA THR A 282 -8.60 -18.49 1.21
C THR A 282 -8.43 -17.36 0.20
N ILE A 283 -7.68 -17.59 -0.89
CA ILE A 283 -7.53 -16.60 -1.98
C ILE A 283 -8.88 -16.27 -2.62
N LEU A 284 -9.73 -17.28 -2.90
CA LEU A 284 -11.06 -17.06 -3.48
C LEU A 284 -11.96 -16.21 -2.58
N VAL A 285 -11.92 -16.41 -1.26
CA VAL A 285 -12.65 -15.55 -0.30
C VAL A 285 -12.15 -14.10 -0.37
N GLY A 286 -10.83 -13.89 -0.42
CA GLY A 286 -10.26 -12.55 -0.63
C GLY A 286 -10.73 -11.90 -1.92
N MET A 287 -10.70 -12.63 -3.04
CA MET A 287 -11.19 -12.13 -4.34
C MET A 287 -12.69 -11.82 -4.34
N LEU A 288 -13.50 -12.69 -3.75
CA LEU A 288 -14.95 -12.47 -3.63
C LEU A 288 -15.25 -11.23 -2.78
N ALA A 289 -14.47 -11.01 -1.71
CA ALA A 289 -14.61 -9.81 -0.89
C ALA A 289 -14.36 -8.53 -1.70
N TRP A 290 -13.45 -8.53 -2.68
CA TRP A 290 -13.27 -7.42 -3.64
C TRP A 290 -14.54 -7.13 -4.43
N VAL A 291 -15.17 -8.16 -4.99
CA VAL A 291 -16.43 -8.02 -5.76
C VAL A 291 -17.51 -7.41 -4.89
N VAL A 292 -17.74 -8.01 -3.70
CA VAL A 292 -18.79 -7.56 -2.77
C VAL A 292 -18.51 -6.11 -2.32
N ARG A 293 -17.27 -5.77 -2.01
CA ARG A 293 -16.87 -4.44 -1.60
C ARG A 293 -17.25 -3.36 -2.61
N TYR A 294 -16.94 -3.57 -3.88
CA TYR A 294 -17.26 -2.59 -4.92
C TYR A 294 -18.74 -2.51 -5.23
N LEU A 295 -19.48 -3.61 -5.12
CA LEU A 295 -20.94 -3.57 -5.21
C LEU A 295 -21.55 -2.79 -4.03
N LEU A 296 -21.00 -2.96 -2.81
CA LEU A 296 -21.42 -2.17 -1.65
C LEU A 296 -21.14 -0.67 -1.83
N PHE A 297 -20.03 -0.30 -2.46
CA PHE A 297 -19.74 1.09 -2.78
C PHE A 297 -20.62 1.62 -3.92
N ALA A 298 -20.91 0.80 -4.93
CA ALA A 298 -21.75 1.21 -6.05
C ALA A 298 -23.19 1.52 -5.62
N TYR A 299 -23.73 0.81 -4.64
CA TYR A 299 -25.13 0.93 -4.23
C TYR A 299 -25.33 1.55 -2.84
N GLY A 300 -24.26 1.79 -2.08
CA GLY A 300 -24.32 2.46 -0.78
C GLY A 300 -24.44 3.98 -0.92
N ASP A 301 -25.00 4.63 0.09
CA ASP A 301 -25.09 6.09 0.20
C ASP A 301 -24.69 6.58 1.61
N ALA A 302 -24.63 7.91 1.78
CA ALA A 302 -24.35 8.50 3.09
C ALA A 302 -25.60 8.60 4.01
N GLY A 303 -26.75 8.15 3.55
CA GLY A 303 -28.05 8.13 4.27
C GLY A 303 -28.36 6.76 4.86
N GLU A 304 -29.50 6.19 4.41
CA GLU A 304 -30.00 4.91 4.94
C GLU A 304 -29.11 3.71 4.64
N LEU A 305 -28.34 3.74 3.55
CA LEU A 305 -27.44 2.67 3.14
C LEU A 305 -25.98 2.90 3.56
N THR A 306 -25.71 3.80 4.50
CA THR A 306 -24.35 4.05 5.05
C THR A 306 -23.68 2.77 5.58
N PHE A 307 -24.48 1.83 6.12
CA PHE A 307 -23.95 0.54 6.56
C PHE A 307 -23.24 -0.24 5.45
N MET A 308 -23.67 -0.12 4.19
CA MET A 308 -23.02 -0.74 3.03
C MET A 308 -21.61 -0.17 2.85
N LEU A 309 -21.45 1.15 2.99
CA LEU A 309 -20.14 1.80 2.91
C LEU A 309 -19.20 1.33 4.01
N ILE A 310 -19.70 1.26 5.25
CA ILE A 310 -18.90 0.81 6.40
C ILE A 310 -18.48 -0.66 6.25
N ILE A 311 -19.40 -1.54 5.82
CA ILE A 311 -19.05 -2.94 5.51
C ILE A 311 -18.03 -3.00 4.37
N GLY A 312 -18.23 -2.21 3.30
CA GLY A 312 -17.30 -2.12 2.17
C GLY A 312 -15.89 -1.70 2.61
N ILE A 313 -15.78 -0.75 3.55
CA ILE A 313 -14.51 -0.34 4.15
C ILE A 313 -13.94 -1.49 5.00
N ALA A 314 -14.75 -2.12 5.86
CA ALA A 314 -14.33 -3.20 6.75
C ALA A 314 -13.86 -4.47 6.00
N LEU A 315 -14.35 -4.73 4.79
CA LEU A 315 -13.87 -5.81 3.93
C LEU A 315 -12.40 -5.65 3.51
N HIS A 316 -11.76 -4.50 3.80
CA HIS A 316 -10.37 -4.25 3.43
C HIS A 316 -9.41 -5.34 3.93
N GLY A 317 -9.53 -5.77 5.17
CA GLY A 317 -8.68 -6.80 5.75
C GLY A 317 -8.82 -8.14 5.01
N ILE A 318 -10.05 -8.56 4.71
CA ILE A 318 -10.29 -9.79 3.95
C ILE A 318 -9.71 -9.67 2.53
N CYS A 319 -9.96 -8.55 1.86
CA CYS A 319 -9.43 -8.29 0.52
C CYS A 319 -7.90 -8.36 0.49
N PHE A 320 -7.25 -7.71 1.46
CA PHE A 320 -5.80 -7.55 1.48
C PHE A 320 -5.09 -8.79 2.00
N ASP A 321 -5.43 -9.25 3.19
CA ASP A 321 -4.70 -10.35 3.83
C ASP A 321 -4.95 -11.70 3.17
N PHE A 322 -6.20 -11.99 2.81
CA PHE A 322 -6.55 -13.28 2.23
C PHE A 322 -6.11 -13.41 0.77
N PHE A 323 -5.72 -12.29 0.15
CA PHE A 323 -5.12 -12.32 -1.18
C PHE A 323 -3.60 -12.04 -1.13
N PHE A 324 -3.18 -10.83 -0.70
CA PHE A 324 -1.78 -10.43 -0.81
C PHE A 324 -0.88 -11.11 0.22
N VAL A 325 -1.25 -11.13 1.50
CA VAL A 325 -0.45 -11.80 2.53
C VAL A 325 -0.43 -13.31 2.30
N ALA A 326 -1.60 -13.89 2.01
CA ALA A 326 -1.71 -15.29 1.61
C ALA A 326 -0.84 -15.62 0.40
N GLY A 327 -0.87 -14.76 -0.62
CA GLY A 327 -0.09 -14.89 -1.83
C GLY A 327 1.42 -14.82 -1.62
N GLN A 328 1.89 -13.94 -0.72
CA GLN A 328 3.29 -13.89 -0.32
C GLN A 328 3.73 -15.19 0.36
N ILE A 329 2.90 -15.73 1.25
CA ILE A 329 3.16 -17.03 1.90
C ILE A 329 3.22 -18.16 0.87
N TYR A 330 2.32 -18.16 -0.12
CA TYR A 330 2.33 -19.14 -1.22
C TYR A 330 3.60 -19.04 -2.05
N THR A 331 3.97 -17.83 -2.45
CA THR A 331 5.18 -17.54 -3.21
C THR A 331 6.44 -18.02 -2.48
N ASP A 332 6.54 -17.77 -1.17
CA ASP A 332 7.65 -18.16 -0.33
C ASP A 332 7.81 -19.70 -0.26
N LYS A 333 6.69 -20.41 -0.09
CA LYS A 333 6.68 -21.88 -0.07
C LYS A 333 7.01 -22.49 -1.42
N LYS A 334 6.53 -21.90 -2.51
CA LYS A 334 6.75 -22.39 -3.88
C LYS A 334 8.18 -22.15 -4.37
N ALA A 335 8.83 -21.09 -3.92
CA ALA A 335 10.18 -20.70 -4.32
C ALA A 335 11.30 -21.63 -3.79
N GLY A 336 11.04 -22.37 -2.70
CA GLY A 336 12.08 -23.10 -1.99
C GLY A 336 13.07 -22.16 -1.26
N VAL A 337 13.97 -22.76 -0.46
CA VAL A 337 14.82 -22.00 0.48
C VAL A 337 15.76 -21.02 -0.23
N GLU A 338 16.30 -21.40 -1.39
CA GLU A 338 17.34 -20.63 -2.10
C GLU A 338 16.78 -19.40 -2.85
N ASN A 339 15.51 -19.45 -3.28
CA ASN A 339 14.93 -18.43 -4.18
C ASN A 339 13.89 -17.54 -3.52
N LYS A 340 13.64 -17.65 -2.20
CA LYS A 340 12.60 -16.90 -1.49
C LYS A 340 12.65 -15.39 -1.75
N SER A 341 13.81 -14.79 -1.58
CA SER A 341 13.98 -13.33 -1.76
C SER A 341 13.71 -12.89 -3.19
N ALA A 342 14.21 -13.64 -4.20
CA ALA A 342 13.96 -13.34 -5.60
C ALA A 342 12.47 -13.50 -5.96
N ALA A 343 11.80 -14.52 -5.43
CA ALA A 343 10.38 -14.75 -5.66
C ALA A 343 9.50 -13.66 -5.03
N GLN A 344 9.82 -13.21 -3.81
CA GLN A 344 9.14 -12.07 -3.18
C GLN A 344 9.38 -10.77 -3.95
N GLY A 345 10.60 -10.56 -4.47
CA GLY A 345 10.90 -9.42 -5.35
C GLY A 345 10.07 -9.47 -6.63
N LEU A 346 9.98 -10.63 -7.28
CA LEU A 346 9.21 -10.81 -8.51
C LEU A 346 7.71 -10.54 -8.30
N ILE A 347 7.10 -11.08 -7.24
CA ILE A 347 5.67 -10.84 -6.98
C ILE A 347 5.40 -9.38 -6.56
N THR A 348 6.33 -8.75 -5.85
CA THR A 348 6.22 -7.33 -5.50
C THR A 348 6.31 -6.44 -6.74
N LEU A 349 7.25 -6.73 -7.65
CA LEU A 349 7.36 -6.04 -8.93
C LEU A 349 6.08 -6.22 -9.77
N ALA A 350 5.52 -7.43 -9.79
CA ALA A 350 4.30 -7.73 -10.53
C ALA A 350 3.08 -6.99 -9.97
N THR A 351 2.95 -6.92 -8.65
CA THR A 351 1.80 -6.30 -7.98
C THR A 351 1.97 -4.79 -7.83
N TYR A 352 2.87 -4.33 -6.96
CA TYR A 352 3.06 -2.91 -6.65
C TYR A 352 3.73 -2.12 -7.79
N GLY A 353 4.55 -2.78 -8.61
CA GLY A 353 5.12 -2.19 -9.81
C GLY A 353 4.12 -2.19 -10.96
N VAL A 354 4.04 -3.30 -11.70
CA VAL A 354 3.31 -3.37 -12.98
C VAL A 354 1.80 -3.37 -12.80
N GLY A 355 1.28 -4.18 -11.88
CA GLY A 355 -0.18 -4.35 -11.69
C GLY A 355 -0.85 -3.06 -11.23
N GLN A 356 -0.30 -2.38 -10.21
CA GLN A 356 -0.84 -1.09 -9.75
C GLN A 356 -0.63 0.02 -10.79
N LEU A 357 0.51 0.06 -11.50
CA LEU A 357 0.74 1.04 -12.56
C LEU A 357 -0.36 0.99 -13.62
N ILE A 358 -0.64 -0.21 -14.13
CA ILE A 358 -1.75 -0.43 -15.08
C ILE A 358 -3.08 -0.04 -14.45
N GLY A 359 -3.29 -0.48 -13.20
CA GLY A 359 -4.53 -0.23 -12.47
C GLY A 359 -4.82 1.26 -12.28
N PHE A 360 -3.82 2.05 -11.92
CA PHE A 360 -3.98 3.50 -11.76
C PHE A 360 -4.38 4.18 -13.07
N TRP A 361 -3.77 3.82 -14.19
CA TRP A 361 -4.14 4.39 -15.48
C TRP A 361 -5.51 3.93 -15.95
N VAL A 362 -5.87 2.66 -15.75
CA VAL A 362 -7.23 2.17 -16.05
C VAL A 362 -8.27 2.93 -15.23
N ALA A 363 -8.03 3.12 -13.94
CA ALA A 363 -8.94 3.82 -13.05
C ALA A 363 -9.10 5.30 -13.44
N GLY A 364 -7.99 5.99 -13.77
CA GLY A 364 -8.05 7.38 -14.24
C GLY A 364 -8.75 7.54 -15.59
N TYR A 365 -8.54 6.59 -16.53
CA TYR A 365 -9.26 6.59 -17.79
C TYR A 365 -10.78 6.40 -17.59
N VAL A 366 -11.18 5.53 -16.67
CA VAL A 366 -12.60 5.29 -16.34
C VAL A 366 -13.23 6.53 -15.70
N ASP A 367 -12.50 7.22 -14.82
CA ASP A 367 -12.94 8.49 -14.24
C ASP A 367 -13.17 9.54 -15.31
N ASP A 368 -12.19 9.80 -16.19
CA ASP A 368 -12.34 10.75 -17.29
C ASP A 368 -13.48 10.37 -18.25
N TYR A 369 -13.67 9.07 -18.50
CA TYR A 369 -14.76 8.57 -19.37
C TYR A 369 -16.15 8.85 -18.80
N TYR A 370 -16.33 8.69 -17.48
CA TYR A 370 -17.61 8.94 -16.81
C TYR A 370 -17.74 10.39 -16.29
N SER A 371 -16.72 11.22 -16.34
CA SER A 371 -16.76 12.58 -15.83
C SER A 371 -17.94 13.43 -16.37
N PRO A 372 -18.41 13.31 -17.64
CA PRO A 372 -19.60 14.04 -18.10
C PRO A 372 -20.90 13.64 -17.37
N VAL A 373 -20.96 12.43 -16.79
CA VAL A 373 -22.11 11.98 -16.00
C VAL A 373 -22.14 12.68 -14.64
N LYS A 374 -21.00 13.06 -14.12
CA LYS A 374 -20.84 13.73 -12.82
C LYS A 374 -21.59 15.06 -12.77
N ASP A 375 -21.59 15.81 -13.88
CA ASP A 375 -22.30 17.09 -14.00
C ASP A 375 -23.81 16.93 -13.88
N SER A 376 -24.37 15.77 -14.27
CA SER A 376 -25.80 15.47 -14.19
C SER A 376 -26.19 14.76 -12.89
N SER A 377 -25.35 13.87 -12.39
CA SER A 377 -25.61 13.07 -11.17
C SER A 377 -24.33 12.50 -10.60
N ILE A 378 -23.90 13.00 -9.44
CA ILE A 378 -22.77 12.47 -8.66
C ILE A 378 -23.01 11.01 -8.27
N ALA A 379 -24.24 10.65 -7.88
CA ALA A 379 -24.59 9.28 -7.50
C ALA A 379 -24.43 8.30 -8.66
N LEU A 380 -24.91 8.69 -9.87
CA LEU A 380 -24.78 7.84 -11.06
C LEU A 380 -23.32 7.71 -11.52
N PHE A 381 -22.53 8.81 -11.41
CA PHE A 381 -21.10 8.78 -11.69
C PHE A 381 -20.39 7.74 -10.81
N TRP A 382 -20.57 7.80 -9.49
CA TRP A 382 -19.92 6.87 -8.57
C TRP A 382 -20.42 5.44 -8.71
N ASN A 383 -21.71 5.23 -8.98
CA ASN A 383 -22.24 3.90 -9.28
C ASN A 383 -21.52 3.29 -10.50
N ASN A 384 -21.46 4.02 -11.61
CA ASN A 384 -20.79 3.57 -12.83
C ASN A 384 -19.30 3.30 -12.58
N LEU A 385 -18.61 4.17 -11.85
CA LEU A 385 -17.19 4.02 -11.56
C LEU A 385 -16.92 2.76 -10.73
N TRP A 386 -17.73 2.46 -9.71
CA TRP A 386 -17.52 1.29 -8.84
C TRP A 386 -17.96 -0.04 -9.47
N ILE A 387 -18.85 -0.04 -10.42
CA ILE A 387 -19.24 -1.25 -11.16
C ILE A 387 -18.06 -1.79 -11.98
N VAL A 388 -17.19 -0.93 -12.51
CA VAL A 388 -16.05 -1.36 -13.33
C VAL A 388 -15.07 -2.26 -12.53
N PRO A 389 -14.51 -1.83 -11.38
CA PRO A 389 -13.63 -2.71 -10.60
C PRO A 389 -14.36 -3.93 -10.03
N ALA A 390 -15.68 -3.88 -9.78
CA ALA A 390 -16.47 -5.05 -9.39
C ALA A 390 -16.48 -6.11 -10.51
N ILE A 391 -16.69 -5.70 -11.76
CA ILE A 391 -16.66 -6.61 -12.91
C ILE A 391 -15.25 -7.18 -13.12
N ILE A 392 -14.20 -6.34 -13.05
CA ILE A 392 -12.81 -6.79 -13.20
C ILE A 392 -12.48 -7.82 -12.11
N ALA A 393 -12.80 -7.53 -10.83
CA ALA A 393 -12.58 -8.45 -9.73
C ALA A 393 -13.36 -9.78 -9.92
N ALA A 394 -14.60 -9.72 -10.42
CA ALA A 394 -15.38 -10.93 -10.70
C ALA A 394 -14.77 -11.77 -11.84
N ILE A 395 -14.26 -11.15 -12.89
CA ILE A 395 -13.55 -11.86 -13.97
C ILE A 395 -12.28 -12.54 -13.43
N VAL A 396 -11.48 -11.85 -12.62
CA VAL A 396 -10.27 -12.40 -12.02
C VAL A 396 -10.61 -13.54 -11.05
N PHE A 397 -11.65 -13.38 -10.24
CA PHE A 397 -12.17 -14.44 -9.35
C PHE A 397 -12.55 -15.70 -10.16
N LEU A 398 -13.33 -15.56 -11.24
CA LEU A 398 -13.74 -16.68 -12.09
C LEU A 398 -12.55 -17.33 -12.78
N PHE A 399 -11.62 -16.52 -13.30
CA PHE A 399 -10.37 -17.01 -13.89
C PHE A 399 -9.57 -17.86 -12.89
N TYR A 400 -9.34 -17.34 -11.69
CA TYR A 400 -8.61 -18.10 -10.66
C TYR A 400 -9.36 -19.33 -10.21
N MET A 401 -10.68 -19.25 -10.00
CA MET A 401 -11.52 -20.36 -9.58
C MET A 401 -11.46 -21.56 -10.56
N LEU A 402 -11.52 -21.27 -11.86
CA LEU A 402 -11.57 -22.28 -12.93
C LEU A 402 -10.20 -22.89 -13.23
N PHE A 403 -9.15 -22.08 -13.24
CA PHE A 403 -7.86 -22.52 -13.75
C PHE A 403 -6.86 -22.92 -12.66
N PHE A 404 -6.93 -22.33 -11.46
CA PHE A 404 -6.04 -22.70 -10.35
C PHE A 404 -6.46 -24.04 -9.76
N LYS A 405 -5.53 -25.00 -9.76
CA LYS A 405 -5.78 -26.34 -9.16
C LYS A 405 -5.45 -26.32 -7.67
N ASN A 406 -6.21 -27.09 -6.90
CA ASN A 406 -5.94 -27.22 -5.46
C ASN A 406 -4.62 -27.97 -5.25
N GLU A 407 -3.68 -27.35 -4.57
CA GLU A 407 -2.39 -27.93 -4.19
C GLU A 407 -2.36 -28.12 -2.67
N LYS A 408 -1.87 -29.27 -2.20
CA LYS A 408 -1.46 -29.43 -0.81
C LYS A 408 -0.12 -28.71 -0.66
N ILE A 409 -0.15 -27.54 -0.06
CA ILE A 409 1.07 -26.86 0.35
C ILE A 409 1.44 -27.50 1.69
N GLU A 410 2.47 -28.33 1.70
CA GLU A 410 2.99 -28.91 2.93
C GLU A 410 3.40 -27.75 3.86
N THR A 411 2.68 -27.62 4.95
CA THR A 411 3.17 -26.86 6.09
C THR A 411 4.39 -27.63 6.58
N ALA A 412 5.59 -27.03 6.44
CA ALA A 412 6.75 -27.56 7.13
C ALA A 412 6.33 -27.78 8.58
N ASN A 413 6.37 -29.04 9.03
CA ASN A 413 6.10 -29.38 10.41
C ASN A 413 6.93 -28.44 11.27
N GLN A 414 6.26 -27.59 12.04
CA GLN A 414 6.85 -27.01 13.21
C GLN A 414 7.09 -28.18 14.15
N GLU A 415 8.27 -28.71 14.12
CA GLU A 415 8.78 -29.44 15.27
C GLU A 415 8.80 -28.44 16.43
N LEU A 416 7.89 -28.68 17.37
CA LEU A 416 7.75 -27.98 18.63
C LEU A 416 8.99 -28.18 19.50
#